data_6dd630fde83c5b63883936abab92a4c2
#
_entry.id   6dd630fde83c5b63883936abab92a4c2
#
_cell.length_a   1.000
_cell.length_b   1.000
_cell.length_c   1.000
_cell.angle_alpha   90.00
_cell.angle_beta   90.00
_cell.angle_gamma   90.00
#
_symmetry.space_group_name_H-M   'P 1'
#
loop_
_entity.id
_entity.type
_entity.pdbx_description
1 polymer ?
#
loop_
_entity_poly.entity_id
_entity_poly.type
_entity_poly.pdbx_seq_one_letter_code
_entity_poly.pdbx_strand_id
1 'polypeptide(L)'
;MDAFLKLSPADQRLYCEQAQSRLNLPPASIEKDFWVCWTLRELFNLPGWGEHLAFKGGTSLSKAWKLIERFSEDIDVVIDRTFLGFGGETLSNKRQKKLIKNCSERIHQELRPALAARCKAVLPPAMKWSLTPADAAEDPDQQTLLFTYPGVLIGTAAYLRPVVKIEMGARSDTEPSESPTLRPYLCEAFPEQMGDGGFTIKTAAARRTFWDKAMLLHEETYRPPDKPRKRPLARHYYDVWCLIQKGVAAQAVADAGLFERVAAHRQQFFAWTWMDYETLRPGALRLLPLPVQLPSWRSDYREMKKEMFFGDVPDFDEVLRVVGDFERRFNHAGTSSSPSSSPKPTRPA
;
A
#
# COMPACT_ATOMS: atom_id res chain seq x y z
N MET A 1 21.15 -5.73 -8.73
CA MET A 1 20.86 -4.28 -8.95
C MET A 1 22.11 -3.46 -9.27
N ASP A 2 23.22 -3.72 -8.61
CA ASP A 2 24.43 -2.91 -8.80
C ASP A 2 25.07 -3.04 -10.20
N ALA A 3 24.82 -4.17 -10.89
CA ALA A 3 25.22 -4.36 -12.28
C ALA A 3 24.55 -3.33 -13.21
N PHE A 4 23.24 -3.11 -13.06
CA PHE A 4 22.49 -2.13 -13.84
C PHE A 4 23.03 -0.70 -13.66
N LEU A 5 23.38 -0.31 -12.44
CA LEU A 5 23.93 1.03 -12.16
C LEU A 5 25.29 1.28 -12.81
N LYS A 6 26.04 0.23 -13.14
CA LYS A 6 27.36 0.31 -13.82
C LYS A 6 27.26 0.38 -15.34
N LEU A 7 26.08 0.14 -15.91
CA LEU A 7 25.87 0.20 -17.35
C LEU A 7 25.87 1.65 -17.86
N SER A 8 26.21 1.83 -19.13
CA SER A 8 26.02 3.10 -19.80
C SER A 8 24.53 3.45 -19.89
N PRO A 9 24.13 4.73 -19.98
CA PRO A 9 22.74 5.11 -20.19
C PRO A 9 22.09 4.47 -21.42
N ALA A 10 22.86 4.24 -22.47
CA ALA A 10 22.39 3.55 -23.68
C ALA A 10 22.08 2.07 -23.40
N ASP A 11 22.95 1.38 -22.67
CA ASP A 11 22.75 -0.01 -22.30
C ASP A 11 21.59 -0.17 -21.30
N GLN A 12 21.46 0.75 -20.32
CA GLN A 12 20.32 0.77 -19.39
C GLN A 12 18.99 0.86 -20.15
N ARG A 13 18.91 1.78 -21.13
CA ARG A 13 17.77 1.90 -22.03
C ARG A 13 17.51 0.62 -22.80
N LEU A 14 18.53 0.05 -23.43
CA LEU A 14 18.43 -1.18 -24.23
C LEU A 14 17.87 -2.35 -23.40
N TYR A 15 18.36 -2.55 -22.17
CA TYR A 15 17.85 -3.60 -21.30
C TYR A 15 16.38 -3.39 -20.91
N CYS A 16 15.96 -2.16 -20.64
CA CYS A 16 14.54 -1.86 -20.37
C CYS A 16 13.65 -2.13 -21.59
N GLU A 17 14.11 -1.78 -22.80
CA GLU A 17 13.40 -2.03 -24.05
C GLU A 17 13.33 -3.54 -24.37
N GLN A 18 14.41 -4.29 -24.18
CA GLN A 18 14.41 -5.75 -24.35
C GLN A 18 13.52 -6.47 -23.31
N ALA A 19 13.48 -5.98 -22.08
CA ALA A 19 12.63 -6.54 -21.04
C ALA A 19 11.13 -6.43 -21.37
N GLN A 20 10.72 -5.44 -22.18
CA GLN A 20 9.34 -5.29 -22.66
C GLN A 20 8.83 -6.58 -23.32
N SER A 21 9.62 -7.16 -24.23
CA SER A 21 9.23 -8.36 -24.96
C SER A 21 9.11 -9.60 -24.07
N ARG A 22 9.82 -9.63 -22.94
CA ARG A 22 9.81 -10.75 -21.99
C ARG A 22 8.69 -10.65 -20.96
N LEU A 23 8.35 -9.41 -20.56
CA LEU A 23 7.48 -9.14 -19.43
C LEU A 23 6.11 -8.59 -19.84
N ASN A 24 5.96 -8.18 -21.10
CA ASN A 24 4.79 -7.47 -21.63
C ASN A 24 4.44 -6.22 -20.81
N LEU A 25 5.48 -5.46 -20.40
CA LEU A 25 5.37 -4.23 -19.65
C LEU A 25 6.06 -3.09 -20.37
N PRO A 26 5.54 -1.84 -20.30
CA PRO A 26 6.23 -0.69 -20.90
C PRO A 26 7.64 -0.51 -20.33
N PRO A 27 8.66 -0.17 -21.17
CA PRO A 27 10.04 0.02 -20.71
C PRO A 27 10.18 1.02 -19.56
N ALA A 28 9.41 2.12 -19.59
CA ALA A 28 9.38 3.12 -18.52
C ALA A 28 8.86 2.56 -17.19
N SER A 29 7.90 1.63 -17.23
CA SER A 29 7.39 0.93 -16.02
C SER A 29 8.44 -0.02 -15.46
N ILE A 30 9.23 -0.67 -16.32
CA ILE A 30 10.33 -1.55 -15.93
C ILE A 30 11.47 -0.76 -15.29
N GLU A 31 11.83 0.40 -15.86
CA GLU A 31 12.79 1.31 -15.25
C GLU A 31 12.33 1.81 -13.89
N LYS A 32 11.07 2.23 -13.82
CA LYS A 32 10.46 2.71 -12.57
C LYS A 32 10.48 1.62 -11.49
N ASP A 33 10.11 0.39 -11.83
CA ASP A 33 10.17 -0.75 -10.94
C ASP A 33 11.57 -1.01 -10.38
N PHE A 34 12.59 -0.88 -11.23
CA PHE A 34 13.98 -0.98 -10.76
C PHE A 34 14.26 0.05 -9.68
N TRP A 35 13.89 1.31 -9.91
CA TRP A 35 14.15 2.39 -8.95
C TRP A 35 13.28 2.29 -7.69
N VAL A 36 12.07 1.76 -7.78
CA VAL A 36 11.24 1.43 -6.60
C VAL A 36 11.93 0.36 -5.76
N CYS A 37 12.37 -0.74 -6.37
CA CYS A 37 13.07 -1.82 -5.66
C CYS A 37 14.41 -1.35 -5.08
N TRP A 38 15.17 -0.55 -5.84
CA TRP A 38 16.43 0.03 -5.37
C TRP A 38 16.21 0.94 -4.15
N THR A 39 15.23 1.83 -4.22
CA THR A 39 14.90 2.74 -3.12
C THR A 39 14.46 1.98 -1.87
N LEU A 40 13.63 0.95 -2.02
CA LEU A 40 13.23 0.07 -0.91
C LEU A 40 14.46 -0.60 -0.28
N ARG A 41 15.35 -1.18 -1.08
CA ARG A 41 16.57 -1.81 -0.59
C ARG A 41 17.42 -0.83 0.23
N GLU A 42 17.67 0.36 -0.31
CA GLU A 42 18.52 1.34 0.37
C GLU A 42 17.86 1.89 1.64
N LEU A 43 16.55 2.15 1.61
CA LEU A 43 15.79 2.64 2.75
C LEU A 43 15.77 1.62 3.91
N PHE A 44 15.49 0.35 3.61
CA PHE A 44 15.43 -0.71 4.63
C PHE A 44 16.81 -1.17 5.12
N ASN A 45 17.89 -0.81 4.41
CA ASN A 45 19.26 -1.03 4.84
C ASN A 45 19.88 0.18 5.57
N LEU A 46 19.10 1.23 5.86
CA LEU A 46 19.60 2.37 6.64
C LEU A 46 19.89 1.95 8.08
N PRO A 47 21.13 2.11 8.58
CA PRO A 47 21.46 1.83 9.97
C PRO A 47 20.59 2.64 10.94
N GLY A 48 20.05 2.00 11.97
CA GLY A 48 19.20 2.61 12.99
C GLY A 48 17.80 3.02 12.51
N TRP A 49 17.44 2.71 11.25
CA TRP A 49 16.10 2.96 10.70
C TRP A 49 15.46 1.70 10.12
N GLY A 50 16.17 0.94 9.30
CA GLY A 50 15.61 -0.14 8.50
C GLY A 50 14.83 -1.17 9.31
N GLU A 51 15.33 -1.54 10.49
CA GLU A 51 14.68 -2.49 11.41
C GLU A 51 13.37 -1.99 12.02
N HIS A 52 13.15 -0.66 11.99
CA HIS A 52 11.95 0.01 12.48
C HIS A 52 10.95 0.35 11.38
N LEU A 53 11.21 -0.08 10.16
CA LEU A 53 10.36 0.15 9.00
C LEU A 53 9.56 -1.10 8.63
N ALA A 54 8.37 -0.89 8.10
CA ALA A 54 7.60 -1.96 7.46
C ALA A 54 6.96 -1.45 6.16
N PHE A 55 7.14 -2.23 5.09
CA PHE A 55 6.55 -1.97 3.78
C PHE A 55 5.08 -2.40 3.75
N LYS A 56 4.22 -1.64 3.06
CA LYS A 56 2.81 -1.95 2.91
C LYS A 56 2.23 -1.42 1.59
N GLY A 57 0.91 -1.43 1.49
CA GLY A 57 0.18 -0.75 0.42
C GLY A 57 0.06 -1.54 -0.87
N GLY A 58 -0.28 -0.83 -1.95
CA GLY A 58 -0.48 -1.43 -3.27
C GLY A 58 0.79 -2.03 -3.84
N THR A 59 1.91 -1.32 -3.69
CA THR A 59 3.21 -1.77 -4.22
C THR A 59 3.71 -3.01 -3.47
N SER A 60 3.39 -3.18 -2.18
CA SER A 60 3.68 -4.43 -1.49
C SER A 60 2.87 -5.61 -2.05
N LEU A 61 1.59 -5.38 -2.41
CA LEU A 61 0.77 -6.43 -3.02
C LEU A 61 1.27 -6.86 -4.41
N SER A 62 1.79 -5.93 -5.20
CA SER A 62 2.32 -6.25 -6.55
C SER A 62 3.72 -6.85 -6.49
N LYS A 63 4.64 -6.26 -5.72
CA LYS A 63 6.05 -6.63 -5.73
C LYS A 63 6.42 -7.73 -4.73
N ALA A 64 5.95 -7.62 -3.49
CA ALA A 64 6.29 -8.58 -2.44
C ALA A 64 5.42 -9.84 -2.51
N TRP A 65 4.12 -9.65 -2.74
CA TRP A 65 3.15 -10.74 -2.70
C TRP A 65 2.74 -11.28 -4.07
N LYS A 66 2.99 -10.53 -5.17
CA LYS A 66 2.57 -10.87 -6.54
C LYS A 66 1.08 -11.19 -6.66
N LEU A 67 0.25 -10.41 -5.93
CA LEU A 67 -1.19 -10.65 -5.79
C LEU A 67 -2.05 -9.76 -6.67
N ILE A 68 -1.51 -8.66 -7.20
CA ILE A 68 -2.24 -7.73 -8.08
C ILE A 68 -1.42 -7.47 -9.35
N GLU A 69 -2.14 -7.30 -10.47
CA GLU A 69 -1.55 -7.09 -11.80
C GLU A 69 -1.89 -5.69 -12.31
N ARG A 70 -1.67 -4.70 -11.47
CA ARG A 70 -1.77 -3.29 -11.80
C ARG A 70 -0.49 -2.55 -11.42
N PHE A 71 -0.23 -1.48 -12.14
CA PHE A 71 0.87 -0.60 -11.80
C PHE A 71 0.67 0.03 -10.43
N SER A 72 1.71 0.01 -9.64
CA SER A 72 1.78 0.65 -8.33
C SER A 72 3.22 1.07 -8.10
N GLU A 73 3.44 2.37 -7.95
CA GLU A 73 4.77 3.00 -7.99
C GLU A 73 5.16 3.73 -6.70
N ASP A 74 4.18 3.98 -5.83
CA ASP A 74 4.41 4.62 -4.56
C ASP A 74 4.93 3.60 -3.53
N ILE A 75 5.88 4.02 -2.72
CA ILE A 75 6.41 3.24 -1.60
C ILE A 75 5.68 3.69 -0.33
N ASP A 76 4.79 2.85 0.17
CA ASP A 76 4.12 3.07 1.47
C ASP A 76 4.94 2.42 2.59
N VAL A 77 5.44 3.19 3.55
CA VAL A 77 6.26 2.71 4.66
C VAL A 77 5.68 3.14 6.00
N VAL A 78 5.61 2.20 6.92
CA VAL A 78 5.29 2.50 8.32
C VAL A 78 6.57 2.56 9.13
N ILE A 79 6.70 3.60 9.93
CA ILE A 79 7.72 3.74 10.96
C ILE A 79 7.12 3.24 12.28
N ASP A 80 7.81 2.34 12.96
CA ASP A 80 7.37 1.84 14.27
C ASP A 80 7.22 3.01 15.26
N ARG A 81 5.99 3.19 15.75
CA ARG A 81 5.69 4.25 16.72
C ARG A 81 6.42 4.05 18.06
N THR A 82 6.77 2.81 18.41
CA THR A 82 7.57 2.53 19.61
C THR A 82 8.97 3.09 19.49
N PHE A 83 9.59 2.96 18.31
CA PHE A 83 10.87 3.60 17.98
C PHE A 83 10.81 5.15 18.07
N LEU A 84 9.65 5.72 17.81
CA LEU A 84 9.41 7.17 17.95
C LEU A 84 9.05 7.58 19.40
N GLY A 85 9.02 6.64 20.35
CA GLY A 85 8.66 6.92 21.75
C GLY A 85 7.16 6.97 22.04
N PHE A 86 6.33 6.39 21.15
CA PHE A 86 4.87 6.37 21.27
C PHE A 86 4.29 4.95 21.38
N GLY A 87 4.99 4.05 22.09
CA GLY A 87 4.48 2.74 22.42
C GLY A 87 3.19 2.79 23.26
N GLY A 88 2.43 1.69 23.27
CA GLY A 88 1.15 1.54 23.95
C GLY A 88 -0.03 1.40 22.99
N GLU A 89 -1.11 0.79 23.46
CA GLU A 89 -2.22 0.37 22.61
C GLU A 89 -3.12 1.52 22.15
N THR A 90 -3.38 2.49 23.04
CA THR A 90 -4.33 3.58 22.74
C THR A 90 -3.67 4.94 22.89
N LEU A 91 -3.73 5.76 21.84
CA LEU A 91 -3.21 7.12 21.84
C LEU A 91 -4.38 8.12 21.87
N SER A 92 -4.38 9.03 22.85
CA SER A 92 -5.30 10.18 22.83
C SER A 92 -5.05 11.07 21.60
N ASN A 93 -6.05 11.84 21.18
CA ASN A 93 -5.94 12.76 20.04
C ASN A 93 -4.74 13.72 20.16
N LYS A 94 -4.43 14.18 21.39
CA LYS A 94 -3.24 15.02 21.66
C LYS A 94 -1.94 14.26 21.40
N ARG A 95 -1.86 12.99 21.82
CA ARG A 95 -0.68 12.13 21.57
C ARG A 95 -0.55 11.76 20.10
N GLN A 96 -1.66 11.55 19.39
CA GLN A 96 -1.62 11.29 17.94
C GLN A 96 -1.05 12.48 17.16
N LYS A 97 -1.48 13.71 17.49
CA LYS A 97 -0.91 14.94 16.88
C LYS A 97 0.59 15.06 17.16
N LYS A 98 1.03 14.73 18.39
CA LYS A 98 2.46 14.71 18.74
C LYS A 98 3.22 13.63 17.97
N LEU A 99 2.65 12.45 17.79
CA LEU A 99 3.22 11.37 16.98
C LEU A 99 3.44 11.82 15.53
N ILE A 100 2.43 12.42 14.89
CA ILE A 100 2.52 12.92 13.52
C ILE A 100 3.64 13.96 13.40
N LYS A 101 3.67 14.93 14.30
CA LYS A 101 4.70 15.98 14.31
C LYS A 101 6.10 15.41 14.52
N ASN A 102 6.29 14.53 15.52
CA ASN A 102 7.58 13.89 15.79
C ASN A 102 8.04 13.03 14.62
N CYS A 103 7.11 12.27 14.00
CA CYS A 103 7.39 11.47 12.81
C CYS A 103 7.92 12.33 11.67
N SER A 104 7.24 13.45 11.36
CA SER A 104 7.67 14.42 10.34
C SER A 104 9.05 15.00 10.66
N GLU A 105 9.26 15.49 11.88
CA GLU A 105 10.53 16.06 12.31
C GLU A 105 11.69 15.06 12.13
N ARG A 106 11.53 13.82 12.56
CA ARG A 106 12.55 12.77 12.43
C ARG A 106 12.79 12.35 10.98
N ILE A 107 11.74 12.31 10.16
CA ILE A 107 11.90 12.06 8.72
C ILE A 107 12.81 13.13 8.09
N HIS A 108 12.57 14.41 8.40
CA HIS A 108 13.31 15.50 7.77
C HIS A 108 14.70 15.72 8.36
N GLN A 109 14.88 15.54 9.66
CA GLN A 109 16.12 15.85 10.35
C GLN A 109 17.10 14.67 10.40
N GLU A 110 16.59 13.44 10.36
CA GLU A 110 17.41 12.24 10.52
C GLU A 110 17.34 11.32 9.29
N LEU A 111 16.16 10.79 8.93
CA LEU A 111 16.02 9.77 7.88
C LEU A 111 16.41 10.33 6.50
N ARG A 112 15.89 11.48 6.12
CA ARG A 112 16.20 12.09 4.80
C ARG A 112 17.69 12.36 4.62
N PRO A 113 18.41 12.99 5.56
CA PRO A 113 19.87 13.16 5.45
C PRO A 113 20.61 11.81 5.38
N ALA A 114 20.22 10.81 6.16
CA ALA A 114 20.82 9.47 6.13
C ALA A 114 20.61 8.79 4.77
N LEU A 115 19.39 8.83 4.23
CA LEU A 115 19.09 8.27 2.91
C LEU A 115 19.83 9.03 1.81
N ALA A 116 19.90 10.35 1.88
CA ALA A 116 20.67 11.16 0.91
C ALA A 116 22.17 10.82 0.96
N ALA A 117 22.75 10.65 2.15
CA ALA A 117 24.14 10.21 2.29
C ALA A 117 24.36 8.81 1.70
N ARG A 118 23.39 7.90 1.92
CA ARG A 118 23.44 6.56 1.33
C ARG A 118 23.36 6.61 -0.20
N CYS A 119 22.42 7.38 -0.77
CA CYS A 119 22.32 7.57 -2.21
C CYS A 119 23.67 8.10 -2.80
N LYS A 120 24.26 9.10 -2.16
CA LYS A 120 25.55 9.68 -2.57
C LYS A 120 26.70 8.66 -2.53
N ALA A 121 26.67 7.74 -1.57
CA ALA A 121 27.71 6.71 -1.41
C ALA A 121 27.59 5.56 -2.44
N VAL A 122 26.36 5.24 -2.87
CA VAL A 122 26.09 4.05 -3.71
C VAL A 122 25.91 4.40 -5.18
N LEU A 123 25.29 5.54 -5.49
CA LEU A 123 25.06 5.93 -6.88
C LEU A 123 26.35 6.47 -7.53
N PRO A 124 26.64 6.10 -8.78
CA PRO A 124 27.75 6.68 -9.55
C PRO A 124 27.71 8.21 -9.55
N PRO A 125 28.84 8.92 -9.38
CA PRO A 125 28.86 10.38 -9.27
C PRO A 125 28.28 11.13 -10.48
N ALA A 126 28.28 10.50 -11.67
CA ALA A 126 27.71 11.07 -12.89
C ALA A 126 26.17 11.04 -12.90
N MET A 127 25.53 10.20 -12.07
CA MET A 127 24.07 10.10 -11.99
C MET A 127 23.50 11.26 -11.20
N LYS A 128 22.60 12.02 -11.84
CA LYS A 128 21.92 13.16 -11.20
C LYS A 128 20.62 12.68 -10.56
N TRP A 129 20.49 12.90 -9.28
CA TRP A 129 19.31 12.56 -8.49
C TRP A 129 19.00 13.67 -7.48
N SER A 130 17.79 13.64 -6.91
CA SER A 130 17.43 14.50 -5.78
C SER A 130 16.50 13.77 -4.81
N LEU A 131 16.53 14.20 -3.54
CA LEU A 131 15.63 13.69 -2.50
C LEU A 131 15.02 14.90 -1.78
N THR A 132 13.76 15.21 -2.09
CA THR A 132 13.07 16.40 -1.60
C THR A 132 11.78 16.04 -0.85
N PRO A 133 11.30 16.84 0.09
CA PRO A 133 9.95 16.72 0.62
C PRO A 133 8.91 16.91 -0.49
N ALA A 134 7.74 16.28 -0.34
CA ALA A 134 6.58 16.64 -1.14
C ALA A 134 6.04 18.02 -0.75
N ASP A 135 5.24 18.61 -1.65
CA ASP A 135 4.57 19.89 -1.37
C ASP A 135 3.62 19.76 -0.17
N ALA A 136 3.62 20.74 0.73
CA ALA A 136 2.76 20.74 1.91
C ALA A 136 1.26 20.77 1.59
N ALA A 137 0.87 21.25 0.40
CA ALA A 137 -0.52 21.20 -0.05
C ALA A 137 -0.96 19.76 -0.42
N GLU A 138 -0.02 18.94 -0.93
CA GLU A 138 -0.25 17.54 -1.27
C GLU A 138 -0.08 16.60 -0.07
N ASP A 139 0.84 16.97 0.85
CA ASP A 139 1.14 16.22 2.08
C ASP A 139 1.12 17.14 3.32
N PRO A 140 -0.06 17.40 3.90
CA PRO A 140 -0.19 18.25 5.08
C PRO A 140 0.55 17.74 6.32
N ASP A 141 0.76 16.43 6.43
CA ASP A 141 1.50 15.81 7.54
C ASP A 141 3.02 15.86 7.32
N GLN A 142 3.47 16.25 6.13
CA GLN A 142 4.89 16.36 5.74
C GLN A 142 5.69 15.07 6.02
N GLN A 143 5.17 13.96 5.61
CA GLN A 143 5.76 12.63 5.82
C GLN A 143 6.16 11.94 4.51
N THR A 144 6.07 12.66 3.39
CA THR A 144 6.39 12.14 2.07
C THR A 144 7.71 12.70 1.54
N LEU A 145 8.57 11.82 1.04
CA LEU A 145 9.78 12.19 0.30
C LEU A 145 9.63 11.81 -1.18
N LEU A 146 10.20 12.64 -2.05
CA LEU A 146 10.25 12.44 -3.48
C LEU A 146 11.70 12.15 -3.88
N PHE A 147 11.98 10.91 -4.30
CA PHE A 147 13.27 10.55 -4.86
C PHE A 147 13.20 10.66 -6.39
N THR A 148 13.77 11.74 -6.94
CA THR A 148 13.97 11.87 -8.40
C THR A 148 15.17 11.05 -8.79
N TYR A 149 14.95 9.98 -9.52
CA TYR A 149 16.00 9.05 -9.95
C TYR A 149 16.59 9.45 -11.31
N PRO A 150 17.84 9.02 -11.62
CA PRO A 150 18.52 9.32 -12.89
C PRO A 150 17.98 8.41 -14.01
N GLY A 151 16.74 8.67 -14.45
CA GLY A 151 16.08 7.87 -15.49
C GLY A 151 16.66 8.07 -16.87
N VAL A 152 16.72 7.01 -17.66
CA VAL A 152 17.20 7.01 -19.06
C VAL A 152 16.05 7.00 -20.08
N LEU A 153 14.80 6.78 -19.61
CA LEU A 153 13.58 6.74 -20.43
C LEU A 153 12.67 7.97 -20.21
N ILE A 154 13.25 9.09 -19.76
CA ILE A 154 12.51 10.32 -19.50
C ILE A 154 11.84 10.81 -20.79
N GLY A 155 10.55 11.16 -20.71
CA GLY A 155 9.77 11.69 -21.84
C GLY A 155 9.19 10.65 -22.79
N THR A 156 9.44 9.35 -22.59
CA THR A 156 8.88 8.28 -23.41
C THR A 156 7.46 7.88 -23.02
N ALA A 157 7.02 8.23 -21.78
CA ALA A 157 5.67 8.00 -21.30
C ALA A 157 5.12 9.29 -20.66
N ALA A 158 4.01 9.79 -21.17
CA ALA A 158 3.46 11.11 -20.79
C ALA A 158 3.06 11.22 -19.32
N TYR A 159 2.77 10.10 -18.63
CA TYR A 159 2.26 10.07 -17.26
C TYR A 159 3.29 9.61 -16.22
N LEU A 160 4.38 8.93 -16.61
CA LEU A 160 5.40 8.44 -15.68
C LEU A 160 6.49 9.50 -15.47
N ARG A 161 6.50 10.08 -14.29
CA ARG A 161 7.60 10.95 -13.84
C ARG A 161 8.75 10.09 -13.31
N PRO A 162 10.03 10.50 -13.49
CA PRO A 162 11.19 9.79 -12.94
C PRO A 162 11.33 10.05 -11.42
N VAL A 163 10.27 9.83 -10.68
CA VAL A 163 10.18 10.10 -9.23
C VAL A 163 9.59 8.90 -8.53
N VAL A 164 10.28 8.37 -7.52
CA VAL A 164 9.70 7.43 -6.56
C VAL A 164 9.16 8.23 -5.39
N LYS A 165 7.86 8.11 -5.14
CA LYS A 165 7.19 8.73 -4.01
C LYS A 165 7.29 7.78 -2.81
N ILE A 166 7.85 8.25 -1.70
CA ILE A 166 8.01 7.51 -0.46
C ILE A 166 7.05 8.08 0.57
N GLU A 167 5.87 7.50 0.70
CA GLU A 167 4.88 7.88 1.70
C GLU A 167 5.18 7.17 3.02
N MET A 168 5.51 7.92 4.04
CA MET A 168 5.86 7.38 5.36
C MET A 168 4.85 7.81 6.41
N GLY A 169 4.82 7.09 7.53
CA GLY A 169 4.02 7.49 8.68
C GLY A 169 4.06 6.47 9.79
N ALA A 170 3.65 6.90 11.00
CA ALA A 170 3.68 6.05 12.18
C ALA A 170 2.28 5.73 12.75
N ARG A 171 1.23 6.13 12.04
CA ARG A 171 -0.15 5.85 12.46
C ARG A 171 -0.55 4.40 12.24
N SER A 172 -0.07 3.78 11.17
CA SER A 172 -0.44 2.41 10.82
C SER A 172 0.18 1.39 11.77
N ASP A 173 -0.55 0.31 11.99
CA ASP A 173 -0.05 -0.92 12.56
C ASP A 173 0.26 -1.88 11.40
N THR A 174 1.32 -2.66 11.51
CA THR A 174 1.79 -3.55 10.45
C THR A 174 1.66 -5.03 10.78
N GLU A 175 1.26 -5.34 12.00
CA GLU A 175 1.12 -6.74 12.40
C GLU A 175 -0.24 -7.33 11.94
N PRO A 176 -0.23 -8.54 11.42
CA PRO A 176 0.92 -9.40 11.19
C PRO A 176 1.79 -8.94 10.03
N SER A 177 3.11 -9.18 10.13
CA SER A 177 4.09 -8.89 9.09
C SER A 177 4.93 -10.12 8.76
N GLU A 178 5.52 -10.13 7.57
CA GLU A 178 6.37 -11.20 7.06
C GLU A 178 7.56 -10.56 6.31
N SER A 179 8.55 -11.36 5.92
CA SER A 179 9.74 -10.87 5.22
C SER A 179 9.88 -11.53 3.85
N PRO A 180 9.03 -11.19 2.88
CA PRO A 180 9.15 -11.73 1.51
C PRO A 180 10.40 -11.22 0.80
N THR A 181 10.85 -11.99 -0.19
CA THR A 181 11.92 -11.56 -1.10
C THR A 181 11.34 -10.76 -2.26
N LEU A 182 11.81 -9.53 -2.43
CA LEU A 182 11.49 -8.68 -3.56
C LEU A 182 12.61 -8.74 -4.60
N ARG A 183 12.26 -8.55 -5.88
CA ARG A 183 13.21 -8.55 -6.98
C ARG A 183 12.77 -7.58 -8.08
N PRO A 184 13.66 -6.75 -8.64
CA PRO A 184 13.32 -5.91 -9.79
C PRO A 184 12.97 -6.74 -11.02
N TYR A 185 12.06 -6.27 -11.84
CA TYR A 185 11.69 -6.91 -13.10
C TYR A 185 12.90 -7.11 -14.03
N LEU A 186 13.85 -6.18 -14.05
CA LEU A 186 15.08 -6.33 -14.81
C LEU A 186 15.93 -7.53 -14.38
N CYS A 187 15.98 -7.81 -13.06
CA CYS A 187 16.69 -8.98 -12.54
C CYS A 187 15.93 -10.27 -12.82
N GLU A 188 14.60 -10.24 -12.85
CA GLU A 188 13.78 -11.38 -13.27
C GLU A 188 13.94 -11.68 -14.76
N ALA A 189 14.01 -10.64 -15.60
CA ALA A 189 14.16 -10.78 -17.06
C ALA A 189 15.58 -11.19 -17.48
N PHE A 190 16.62 -10.74 -16.77
CA PHE A 190 18.03 -10.93 -17.12
C PHE A 190 18.88 -11.36 -15.92
N PRO A 191 18.60 -12.53 -15.32
CA PRO A 191 19.29 -12.95 -14.10
C PRO A 191 20.80 -13.15 -14.27
N GLU A 192 21.24 -13.57 -15.45
CA GLU A 192 22.69 -13.77 -15.75
C GLU A 192 23.45 -12.44 -15.81
N GLN A 193 22.85 -11.39 -16.40
CA GLN A 193 23.49 -10.09 -16.61
C GLN A 193 23.34 -9.15 -15.41
N MET A 194 22.18 -9.20 -14.74
CA MET A 194 21.82 -8.30 -13.62
C MET A 194 22.08 -8.89 -12.24
N GLY A 195 22.34 -10.21 -12.18
CA GLY A 195 22.40 -10.97 -10.95
C GLY A 195 21.00 -11.19 -10.35
N ASP A 196 20.91 -11.92 -9.26
CA ASP A 196 19.63 -12.25 -8.61
C ASP A 196 18.85 -11.00 -8.17
N GLY A 197 19.53 -9.98 -7.64
CA GLY A 197 18.94 -8.71 -7.24
C GLY A 197 17.89 -8.82 -6.13
N GLY A 198 17.71 -10.02 -5.56
CA GLY A 198 16.75 -10.28 -4.48
C GLY A 198 17.17 -9.65 -3.16
N PHE A 199 16.19 -9.13 -2.42
CA PHE A 199 16.37 -8.61 -1.06
C PHE A 199 15.10 -8.82 -0.26
N THR A 200 15.23 -8.98 1.06
CA THR A 200 14.11 -9.19 1.99
C THR A 200 13.88 -7.96 2.82
N ILE A 201 12.61 -7.60 3.03
CA ILE A 201 12.23 -6.51 3.91
C ILE A 201 10.96 -6.86 4.69
N LYS A 202 10.84 -6.34 5.91
CA LYS A 202 9.62 -6.48 6.72
C LYS A 202 8.45 -5.86 5.97
N THR A 203 7.40 -6.64 5.71
CA THR A 203 6.24 -6.25 4.91
C THR A 203 4.96 -6.67 5.62
N ALA A 204 3.97 -5.79 5.67
CA ALA A 204 2.64 -6.11 6.19
C ALA A 204 2.05 -7.31 5.42
N ALA A 205 1.54 -8.30 6.13
CA ALA A 205 0.97 -9.50 5.52
C ALA A 205 -0.20 -9.13 4.60
N ALA A 206 -0.35 -9.85 3.48
CA ALA A 206 -1.42 -9.58 2.52
C ALA A 206 -2.81 -9.65 3.15
N ARG A 207 -3.04 -10.57 4.13
CA ARG A 207 -4.28 -10.70 4.88
C ARG A 207 -4.61 -9.47 5.74
N ARG A 208 -3.58 -8.77 6.25
CA ARG A 208 -3.73 -7.48 6.91
C ARG A 208 -4.16 -6.41 5.92
N THR A 209 -3.46 -6.30 4.80
CA THR A 209 -3.75 -5.33 3.73
C THR A 209 -5.14 -5.54 3.14
N PHE A 210 -5.63 -6.79 3.10
CA PHE A 210 -7.01 -7.08 2.72
C PHE A 210 -8.01 -6.32 3.61
N TRP A 211 -7.89 -6.43 4.93
CA TRP A 211 -8.80 -5.74 5.85
C TRP A 211 -8.64 -4.23 5.81
N ASP A 212 -7.42 -3.71 5.67
CA ASP A 212 -7.19 -2.26 5.53
C ASP A 212 -7.98 -1.70 4.32
N LYS A 213 -8.02 -2.43 3.20
CA LYS A 213 -8.75 -2.03 1.99
C LYS A 213 -10.25 -2.28 2.09
N ALA A 214 -10.68 -3.41 2.63
CA ALA A 214 -12.10 -3.72 2.83
C ALA A 214 -12.76 -2.70 3.77
N MET A 215 -12.11 -2.37 4.89
CA MET A 215 -12.64 -1.37 5.82
C MET A 215 -12.62 0.05 5.26
N LEU A 216 -11.65 0.39 4.40
CA LEU A 216 -11.69 1.65 3.65
C LEU A 216 -12.92 1.71 2.75
N LEU A 217 -13.23 0.63 2.01
CA LEU A 217 -14.43 0.56 1.18
C LEU A 217 -15.71 0.67 2.00
N HIS A 218 -15.75 0.03 3.17
CA HIS A 218 -16.85 0.15 4.12
C HIS A 218 -17.06 1.61 4.56
N GLU A 219 -16.01 2.30 4.99
CA GLU A 219 -16.06 3.72 5.35
C GLU A 219 -16.61 4.57 4.20
N GLU A 220 -16.16 4.33 2.97
CA GLU A 220 -16.62 5.08 1.80
C GLU A 220 -18.14 4.95 1.54
N THR A 221 -18.80 3.88 2.00
CA THR A 221 -20.27 3.77 1.91
C THR A 221 -21.01 4.79 2.79
N TYR A 222 -20.36 5.29 3.84
CA TYR A 222 -20.88 6.32 4.75
C TYR A 222 -20.51 7.73 4.34
N ARG A 223 -19.65 7.90 3.32
CA ARG A 223 -19.20 9.22 2.89
C ARG A 223 -20.36 10.09 2.42
N PRO A 224 -20.57 11.28 3.03
CA PRO A 224 -21.63 12.19 2.65
C PRO A 224 -21.45 12.72 1.21
N PRO A 225 -22.53 12.96 0.47
CA PRO A 225 -22.47 13.49 -0.89
C PRO A 225 -21.77 14.86 -1.02
N ASP A 226 -21.87 15.70 0.00
CA ASP A 226 -21.21 17.01 0.08
C ASP A 226 -19.69 16.93 0.37
N LYS A 227 -19.17 15.72 0.62
CA LYS A 227 -17.73 15.47 0.83
C LYS A 227 -17.16 14.55 -0.26
N PRO A 228 -16.99 15.04 -1.48
CA PRO A 228 -16.50 14.21 -2.58
C PRO A 228 -15.12 13.63 -2.30
N ARG A 229 -14.83 12.48 -2.90
CA ARG A 229 -13.50 11.85 -2.82
C ARG A 229 -12.46 12.76 -3.49
N LYS A 230 -11.39 13.04 -2.77
CA LYS A 230 -10.28 13.87 -3.27
C LYS A 230 -9.37 13.14 -4.26
N ARG A 231 -9.38 11.81 -4.25
CA ARG A 231 -8.52 10.95 -5.07
C ARG A 231 -9.33 9.78 -5.63
N PRO A 232 -8.95 9.22 -6.80
CA PRO A 232 -9.47 7.95 -7.29
C PRO A 232 -9.21 6.81 -6.31
N LEU A 233 -10.25 6.06 -5.95
CA LEU A 233 -10.18 4.96 -4.99
C LEU A 233 -10.63 3.61 -5.56
N ALA A 234 -11.11 3.55 -6.80
CA ALA A 234 -11.63 2.32 -7.39
C ALA A 234 -10.57 1.20 -7.47
N ARG A 235 -9.27 1.57 -7.44
CA ARG A 235 -8.17 0.60 -7.30
C ARG A 235 -8.31 -0.33 -6.09
N HIS A 236 -8.97 0.12 -5.02
CA HIS A 236 -9.17 -0.71 -3.83
C HIS A 236 -10.19 -1.82 -4.08
N TYR A 237 -11.20 -1.60 -4.92
CA TYR A 237 -12.13 -2.66 -5.35
C TYR A 237 -11.41 -3.74 -6.14
N TYR A 238 -10.56 -3.35 -7.10
CA TYR A 238 -9.74 -4.30 -7.85
C TYR A 238 -8.79 -5.08 -6.94
N ASP A 239 -8.10 -4.40 -6.03
CA ASP A 239 -7.20 -5.06 -5.10
C ASP A 239 -7.93 -6.06 -4.21
N VAL A 240 -9.11 -5.69 -3.65
CA VAL A 240 -9.95 -6.59 -2.85
C VAL A 240 -10.43 -7.77 -3.68
N TRP A 241 -10.85 -7.55 -4.93
CA TRP A 241 -11.22 -8.61 -5.87
C TRP A 241 -10.08 -9.61 -6.07
N CYS A 242 -8.86 -9.13 -6.38
CA CYS A 242 -7.68 -9.98 -6.53
C CYS A 242 -7.40 -10.80 -5.27
N LEU A 243 -7.46 -10.16 -4.10
CA LEU A 243 -7.20 -10.80 -2.82
C LEU A 243 -8.25 -11.87 -2.46
N ILE A 244 -9.51 -11.67 -2.86
CA ILE A 244 -10.57 -12.68 -2.74
C ILE A 244 -10.27 -13.86 -3.67
N GLN A 245 -10.01 -13.60 -4.94
CA GLN A 245 -9.76 -14.64 -5.96
C GLN A 245 -8.53 -15.49 -5.65
N LYS A 246 -7.49 -14.87 -5.08
CA LYS A 246 -6.24 -15.55 -4.70
C LYS A 246 -6.26 -16.15 -3.27
N GLY A 247 -7.44 -16.21 -2.63
CA GLY A 247 -7.65 -16.89 -1.34
C GLY A 247 -7.17 -16.11 -0.10
N VAL A 248 -6.62 -14.91 -0.27
CA VAL A 248 -6.13 -14.08 0.86
C VAL A 248 -7.27 -13.65 1.78
N ALA A 249 -8.45 -13.38 1.23
CA ALA A 249 -9.62 -13.04 2.04
C ALA A 249 -10.02 -14.18 3.01
N ALA A 250 -9.91 -15.44 2.56
CA ALA A 250 -10.17 -16.60 3.43
C ALA A 250 -9.14 -16.69 4.56
N GLN A 251 -7.85 -16.45 4.26
CA GLN A 251 -6.80 -16.38 5.28
C GLN A 251 -7.03 -15.22 6.28
N ALA A 252 -7.48 -14.07 5.78
CA ALA A 252 -7.78 -12.91 6.61
C ALA A 252 -8.96 -13.15 7.57
N VAL A 253 -9.99 -13.88 7.13
CA VAL A 253 -11.12 -14.28 7.96
C VAL A 253 -10.71 -15.35 8.99
N ALA A 254 -9.80 -16.26 8.63
CA ALA A 254 -9.32 -17.31 9.52
C ALA A 254 -8.32 -16.81 10.59
N ASP A 255 -7.70 -15.64 10.39
CA ASP A 255 -6.76 -15.04 11.36
C ASP A 255 -7.56 -14.40 12.52
N ALA A 256 -7.68 -15.17 13.60
CA ALA A 256 -8.49 -14.78 14.75
C ALA A 256 -8.07 -13.43 15.34
N GLY A 257 -9.03 -12.52 15.52
CA GLY A 257 -8.82 -11.19 16.09
C GLY A 257 -8.17 -10.19 15.13
N LEU A 258 -7.82 -10.58 13.90
CA LEU A 258 -7.24 -9.64 12.94
C LEU A 258 -8.23 -8.57 12.50
N PHE A 259 -9.48 -8.98 12.23
CA PHE A 259 -10.55 -8.05 11.87
C PHE A 259 -10.74 -6.98 12.96
N GLU A 260 -10.90 -7.42 14.21
CA GLU A 260 -11.12 -6.54 15.37
C GLU A 260 -9.93 -5.58 15.58
N ARG A 261 -8.71 -6.07 15.46
CA ARG A 261 -7.50 -5.23 15.55
C ARG A 261 -7.48 -4.15 14.48
N VAL A 262 -7.81 -4.50 13.23
CA VAL A 262 -7.86 -3.51 12.14
C VAL A 262 -9.00 -2.52 12.33
N ALA A 263 -10.17 -2.97 12.76
CA ALA A 263 -11.32 -2.12 13.05
C ALA A 263 -11.01 -1.10 14.18
N ALA A 264 -10.45 -1.58 15.30
CA ALA A 264 -10.05 -0.72 16.41
C ALA A 264 -8.97 0.30 15.98
N HIS A 265 -8.01 -0.13 15.18
CA HIS A 265 -7.00 0.76 14.62
C HIS A 265 -7.62 1.85 13.74
N ARG A 266 -8.57 1.49 12.86
CA ARG A 266 -9.23 2.47 12.00
C ARG A 266 -10.06 3.46 12.81
N GLN A 267 -10.83 3.00 13.78
CA GLN A 267 -11.59 3.86 14.69
C GLN A 267 -10.67 4.84 15.42
N GLN A 268 -9.49 4.40 15.86
CA GLN A 268 -8.55 5.24 16.59
C GLN A 268 -7.90 6.31 15.72
N PHE A 269 -7.41 5.94 14.51
CA PHE A 269 -6.52 6.80 13.73
C PHE A 269 -7.19 7.55 12.59
N PHE A 270 -8.36 7.10 12.12
CA PHE A 270 -9.11 7.81 11.09
C PHE A 270 -10.27 8.60 11.68
N ALA A 271 -11.06 8.00 12.55
CA ALA A 271 -12.10 8.67 13.37
C ALA A 271 -12.97 9.67 12.58
N TRP A 272 -13.40 9.28 11.36
CA TRP A 272 -14.26 10.13 10.54
C TRP A 272 -15.58 10.44 11.25
N THR A 273 -15.94 11.69 11.41
CA THR A 273 -17.15 12.13 12.11
C THR A 273 -18.46 11.70 11.44
N TRP A 274 -18.40 11.32 10.18
CA TRP A 274 -19.53 10.85 9.37
C TRP A 274 -19.64 9.32 9.32
N MET A 275 -18.69 8.61 9.94
CA MET A 275 -18.62 7.15 9.95
C MET A 275 -19.11 6.60 11.29
N ASP A 276 -20.01 5.61 11.25
CA ASP A 276 -20.39 4.81 12.41
C ASP A 276 -19.47 3.58 12.53
N TYR A 277 -18.46 3.68 13.39
CA TYR A 277 -17.47 2.62 13.60
C TYR A 277 -18.01 1.37 14.29
N GLU A 278 -19.19 1.43 14.95
CA GLU A 278 -19.86 0.25 15.50
C GLU A 278 -20.33 -0.73 14.40
N THR A 279 -20.39 -0.26 13.17
CA THR A 279 -20.73 -1.09 12.01
C THR A 279 -19.55 -1.85 11.42
N LEU A 280 -18.31 -1.54 11.84
CA LEU A 280 -17.14 -2.36 11.53
C LEU A 280 -17.13 -3.64 12.36
N ARG A 281 -18.06 -4.53 12.06
CA ARG A 281 -18.22 -5.83 12.71
C ARG A 281 -18.84 -6.86 11.77
N PRO A 282 -18.62 -8.17 12.02
CA PRO A 282 -19.36 -9.22 11.32
C PRO A 282 -20.87 -9.00 11.43
N GLY A 283 -21.59 -9.24 10.35
CA GLY A 283 -23.04 -9.00 10.25
C GLY A 283 -23.44 -7.58 9.82
N ALA A 284 -22.52 -6.61 9.82
CA ALA A 284 -22.81 -5.23 9.43
C ALA A 284 -21.80 -4.62 8.44
N LEU A 285 -20.79 -5.39 8.01
CA LEU A 285 -19.81 -4.93 7.02
C LEU A 285 -20.50 -4.63 5.69
N ARG A 286 -20.21 -3.47 5.10
CA ARG A 286 -20.74 -3.03 3.81
C ARG A 286 -19.58 -2.68 2.87
N LEU A 287 -19.41 -3.41 1.80
CA LEU A 287 -18.35 -3.18 0.82
C LEU A 287 -18.90 -2.63 -0.50
N LEU A 288 -20.16 -2.95 -0.84
CA LEU A 288 -20.76 -2.45 -2.07
C LEU A 288 -21.11 -0.97 -1.96
N PRO A 289 -20.84 -0.17 -3.01
CA PRO A 289 -21.21 1.24 -3.02
C PRO A 289 -22.74 1.40 -2.99
N LEU A 290 -23.20 2.46 -2.38
CA LEU A 290 -24.62 2.83 -2.47
C LEU A 290 -25.01 3.15 -3.92
N PRO A 291 -26.29 2.94 -4.34
CA PRO A 291 -26.73 3.24 -5.70
C PRO A 291 -26.36 4.65 -6.16
N VAL A 292 -26.48 5.65 -5.29
CA VAL A 292 -26.11 7.05 -5.58
C VAL A 292 -24.61 7.25 -5.81
N GLN A 293 -23.76 6.41 -5.25
CA GLN A 293 -22.31 6.48 -5.38
C GLN A 293 -21.78 5.74 -6.61
N LEU A 294 -22.54 4.76 -7.12
CA LEU A 294 -22.11 3.83 -8.16
C LEU A 294 -21.63 4.51 -9.46
N PRO A 295 -22.27 5.57 -9.98
CA PRO A 295 -21.79 6.23 -11.19
C PRO A 295 -20.37 6.78 -11.06
N SER A 296 -20.05 7.38 -9.91
CA SER A 296 -18.71 7.93 -9.67
C SER A 296 -17.64 6.85 -9.50
N TRP A 297 -17.98 5.69 -8.91
CA TRP A 297 -17.08 4.53 -8.83
C TRP A 297 -16.82 3.90 -10.21
N ARG A 298 -17.86 3.79 -11.05
CA ARG A 298 -17.71 3.30 -12.42
C ARG A 298 -16.83 4.22 -13.29
N SER A 299 -16.98 5.53 -13.11
CA SER A 299 -16.15 6.50 -13.82
C SER A 299 -14.68 6.39 -13.39
N ASP A 300 -14.42 6.34 -12.08
CA ASP A 300 -13.10 6.18 -11.51
C ASP A 300 -12.42 4.87 -11.98
N TYR A 301 -13.15 3.74 -11.94
CA TYR A 301 -12.64 2.45 -12.42
C TYR A 301 -12.32 2.46 -13.92
N ARG A 302 -13.12 3.12 -14.72
CA ARG A 302 -12.91 3.24 -16.18
C ARG A 302 -11.63 4.02 -16.50
N GLU A 303 -11.39 5.13 -15.81
CA GLU A 303 -10.15 5.90 -16.00
C GLU A 303 -8.94 5.11 -15.54
N MET A 304 -9.02 4.45 -14.39
CA MET A 304 -7.98 3.58 -13.89
C MET A 304 -7.64 2.44 -14.85
N LYS A 305 -8.67 1.85 -15.52
CA LYS A 305 -8.49 0.76 -16.50
C LYS A 305 -7.61 1.17 -17.67
N LYS A 306 -7.60 2.44 -18.06
CA LYS A 306 -6.77 2.94 -19.17
C LYS A 306 -5.30 3.08 -18.82
N GLU A 307 -4.98 3.36 -17.55
CA GLU A 307 -3.66 3.83 -17.16
C GLU A 307 -2.85 2.86 -16.29
N MET A 308 -3.55 2.02 -15.51
CA MET A 308 -2.91 1.30 -14.40
C MET A 308 -2.86 -0.22 -14.56
N PHE A 309 -3.61 -0.81 -15.47
CA PHE A 309 -3.72 -2.28 -15.56
C PHE A 309 -2.83 -2.89 -16.62
N PHE A 310 -2.38 -4.10 -16.33
CA PHE A 310 -1.71 -4.99 -17.25
C PHE A 310 -2.51 -6.30 -17.37
N GLY A 311 -2.63 -6.85 -18.58
CA GLY A 311 -3.34 -8.09 -18.81
C GLY A 311 -4.87 -8.00 -18.82
N ASP A 312 -5.54 -9.11 -18.52
CA ASP A 312 -6.99 -9.21 -18.51
C ASP A 312 -7.57 -8.56 -17.25
N VAL A 313 -8.29 -7.47 -17.46
CA VAL A 313 -8.89 -6.68 -16.39
C VAL A 313 -10.38 -6.95 -16.33
N PRO A 314 -10.93 -7.42 -15.19
CA PRO A 314 -12.35 -7.67 -15.05
C PRO A 314 -13.18 -6.39 -15.28
N ASP A 315 -14.41 -6.55 -15.68
CA ASP A 315 -15.35 -5.43 -15.67
C ASP A 315 -15.75 -5.10 -14.23
N PHE A 316 -16.09 -3.82 -14.00
CA PHE A 316 -16.40 -3.37 -12.65
C PHE A 316 -17.60 -4.10 -12.03
N ASP A 317 -18.56 -4.54 -12.84
CA ASP A 317 -19.69 -5.33 -12.37
C ASP A 317 -19.29 -6.71 -11.87
N GLU A 318 -18.32 -7.35 -12.53
CA GLU A 318 -17.72 -8.61 -12.05
C GLU A 318 -16.98 -8.39 -10.74
N VAL A 319 -16.21 -7.31 -10.62
CA VAL A 319 -15.55 -6.94 -9.36
C VAL A 319 -16.56 -6.78 -8.23
N LEU A 320 -17.63 -6.02 -8.48
CA LEU A 320 -18.68 -5.79 -7.48
C LEU A 320 -19.43 -7.08 -7.11
N ARG A 321 -19.66 -7.98 -8.08
CA ARG A 321 -20.29 -9.27 -7.83
C ARG A 321 -19.48 -10.10 -6.86
N VAL A 322 -18.17 -10.25 -7.09
CA VAL A 322 -17.28 -11.05 -6.22
C VAL A 322 -17.14 -10.43 -4.83
N VAL A 323 -16.98 -9.10 -4.77
CA VAL A 323 -16.89 -8.38 -3.49
C VAL A 323 -18.20 -8.49 -2.70
N GLY A 324 -19.36 -8.41 -3.37
CA GLY A 324 -20.67 -8.59 -2.74
C GLY A 324 -20.91 -10.03 -2.27
N ASP A 325 -20.43 -11.04 -3.01
CA ASP A 325 -20.49 -12.45 -2.57
C ASP A 325 -19.66 -12.67 -1.30
N PHE A 326 -18.48 -12.05 -1.21
CA PHE A 326 -17.67 -12.07 0.01
C PHE A 326 -18.38 -11.38 1.17
N GLU A 327 -18.89 -10.15 0.96
CA GLU A 327 -19.64 -9.39 1.96
C GLU A 327 -20.78 -10.21 2.57
N ARG A 328 -21.62 -10.82 1.72
CA ARG A 328 -22.76 -11.65 2.18
C ARG A 328 -22.29 -12.84 3.03
N ARG A 329 -21.30 -13.60 2.56
CA ARG A 329 -20.76 -14.76 3.28
C ARG A 329 -20.16 -14.36 4.63
N PHE A 330 -19.40 -13.29 4.68
CA PHE A 330 -18.79 -12.78 5.91
C PHE A 330 -19.85 -12.36 6.93
N ASN A 331 -20.88 -11.64 6.49
CA ASN A 331 -21.95 -11.17 7.36
C ASN A 331 -22.82 -12.32 7.88
N HIS A 332 -23.12 -13.34 7.06
CA HIS A 332 -23.88 -14.51 7.49
C HIS A 332 -23.14 -15.35 8.55
N ALA A 333 -21.83 -15.53 8.39
CA ALA A 333 -21.03 -16.26 9.38
C ALA A 333 -21.04 -15.57 10.75
N GLY A 334 -21.06 -14.23 10.77
CA GLY A 334 -21.10 -13.43 12.00
C GLY A 334 -22.44 -13.51 12.75
N THR A 335 -23.56 -13.73 12.06
CA THR A 335 -24.88 -13.86 12.69
C THR A 335 -25.11 -15.23 13.33
N SER A 336 -24.44 -16.27 12.84
CA SER A 336 -24.58 -17.63 13.38
C SER A 336 -23.71 -17.90 14.62
N SER A 337 -22.79 -17.03 14.96
CA SER A 337 -21.90 -17.16 16.13
C SER A 337 -22.33 -16.37 17.37
N SER A 338 -23.47 -15.68 17.34
CA SER A 338 -24.03 -15.02 18.54
C SER A 338 -24.56 -16.08 19.53
N PRO A 339 -24.06 -16.15 20.78
CA PRO A 339 -24.58 -17.10 21.74
C PRO A 339 -26.07 -16.79 22.00
N SER A 340 -26.93 -17.83 21.86
CA SER A 340 -28.33 -17.77 22.27
C SER A 340 -28.39 -17.32 23.73
N SER A 341 -29.04 -16.20 24.00
CA SER A 341 -29.32 -15.74 25.35
C SER A 341 -30.14 -16.82 26.08
N SER A 342 -29.48 -17.54 27.00
CA SER A 342 -30.14 -18.47 27.88
C SER A 342 -31.21 -17.72 28.69
N PRO A 343 -32.44 -18.24 28.80
CA PRO A 343 -33.46 -17.59 29.60
C PRO A 343 -33.04 -17.58 31.07
N LYS A 344 -33.19 -16.43 31.74
CA LYS A 344 -32.96 -16.29 33.18
C LYS A 344 -33.87 -17.25 33.94
N PRO A 345 -33.35 -18.02 34.93
CA PRO A 345 -34.18 -18.83 35.77
C PRO A 345 -35.15 -17.94 36.57
N THR A 346 -36.45 -18.22 36.45
CA THR A 346 -37.52 -17.67 37.29
C THR A 346 -37.31 -18.16 38.72
N ARG A 347 -37.18 -17.24 39.68
CA ARG A 347 -37.23 -17.57 41.12
C ARG A 347 -38.62 -18.12 41.47
N PRO A 348 -38.70 -19.21 42.21
CA PRO A 348 -39.98 -19.61 42.82
C PRO A 348 -40.33 -18.67 43.97
N ALA A 349 -41.66 -18.49 44.17
CA ALA A 349 -42.29 -17.68 45.21
C ALA A 349 -42.07 -18.23 46.63
#